data_b21597e37f76ca357a672a0852b4cff0
#
_entry.id   b21597e37f76ca357a672a0852b4cff0
#
_cell.length_a   1.000
_cell.length_b   1.000
_cell.length_c   1.000
_cell.angle_alpha   90.00
_cell.angle_beta   90.00
_cell.angle_gamma   90.00
#
_symmetry.space_group_name_H-M   'P 1'
#
loop_
_entity.id
_entity.type
_entity.pdbx_description
1 polymer ?
#
loop_
_entity_poly.entity_id
_entity_poly.type
_entity_poly.pdbx_seq_one_letter_code
_entity_poly.pdbx_strand_id
1 'polypeptide(L)'
;VVGKDGAISEAEVIRGVSPELNEEALRVINSMPVWSPGKQRGKVVNVKYTVPVTFRLSGGKKKASSRIVQRQIKEVDTSGRVFTVVQQMPEFPGGQASLLKYLATRIKYPAIAQENGIQGRVSCSFVVDTDGSLKNIEVIRGIDPSLDREAVRVIREMPKWNPGVQNNMAVAVKYTVPVTFRLQ
;
A
#
# COMPACT_ATOMS: atom_id res chain seq x y z
N VAL A 1 -17.35 -14.78 -11.81
CA VAL A 1 -16.87 -15.97 -12.54
C VAL A 1 -16.84 -15.67 -14.03
N VAL A 2 -15.80 -16.10 -14.72
CA VAL A 2 -15.74 -16.07 -16.20
C VAL A 2 -16.14 -17.46 -16.70
N GLY A 3 -17.24 -17.51 -17.44
CA GLY A 3 -17.80 -18.73 -17.99
C GLY A 3 -16.98 -19.31 -19.15
N LYS A 4 -17.32 -20.52 -19.58
CA LYS A 4 -16.71 -21.18 -20.76
C LYS A 4 -16.96 -20.43 -22.07
N ASP A 5 -18.02 -19.67 -22.10
CA ASP A 5 -18.44 -18.77 -23.20
C ASP A 5 -17.78 -17.38 -23.11
N GLY A 6 -16.99 -17.14 -22.07
CA GLY A 6 -16.36 -15.86 -21.77
C GLY A 6 -17.30 -14.85 -21.10
N ALA A 7 -18.54 -15.21 -20.84
CA ALA A 7 -19.48 -14.32 -20.15
C ALA A 7 -19.09 -14.18 -18.65
N ILE A 8 -19.31 -12.99 -18.12
CA ILE A 8 -19.10 -12.72 -16.69
C ILE A 8 -20.41 -13.02 -15.96
N SER A 9 -20.35 -13.91 -14.99
CA SER A 9 -21.46 -14.25 -14.10
C SER A 9 -21.04 -14.14 -12.64
N GLU A 10 -22.03 -14.00 -11.74
CA GLU A 10 -21.79 -13.99 -10.28
C GLU A 10 -20.72 -13.00 -9.85
N ALA A 11 -20.76 -11.76 -10.37
CA ALA A 11 -19.88 -10.70 -9.91
C ALA A 11 -20.27 -10.29 -8.50
N GLU A 12 -19.30 -10.34 -7.58
CA GLU A 12 -19.49 -9.97 -6.17
C GLU A 12 -18.37 -9.05 -5.70
N VAL A 13 -18.65 -8.15 -4.78
CA VAL A 13 -17.62 -7.32 -4.15
C VAL A 13 -17.07 -8.05 -2.93
N ILE A 14 -15.85 -8.55 -3.05
CA ILE A 14 -15.16 -9.26 -1.95
C ILE A 14 -14.73 -8.29 -0.86
N ARG A 15 -14.33 -7.08 -1.26
CA ARG A 15 -13.91 -6.01 -0.35
C ARG A 15 -14.29 -4.67 -0.95
N GLY A 16 -15.25 -4.00 -0.33
CA GLY A 16 -15.78 -2.71 -0.78
C GLY A 16 -15.23 -1.53 0.01
N VAL A 17 -15.44 -0.33 -0.50
CA VAL A 17 -15.04 0.96 0.11
C VAL A 17 -16.26 1.75 0.56
N SER A 18 -17.26 1.92 -0.33
CA SER A 18 -18.56 2.49 -0.03
C SER A 18 -19.64 1.83 -0.89
N PRO A 19 -20.92 1.86 -0.49
CA PRO A 19 -22.00 1.27 -1.25
C PRO A 19 -22.04 1.77 -2.71
N GLU A 20 -21.91 3.07 -2.91
CA GLU A 20 -22.00 3.70 -4.23
C GLU A 20 -20.83 3.26 -5.15
N LEU A 21 -19.61 3.19 -4.59
CA LEU A 21 -18.44 2.72 -5.35
C LEU A 21 -18.51 1.21 -5.62
N ASN A 22 -19.10 0.45 -4.72
CA ASN A 22 -19.31 -0.98 -4.91
C ASN A 22 -20.31 -1.25 -6.05
N GLU A 23 -21.43 -0.52 -6.07
CA GLU A 23 -22.42 -0.60 -7.15
C GLU A 23 -21.80 -0.21 -8.49
N GLU A 24 -21.03 0.87 -8.54
CA GLU A 24 -20.37 1.32 -9.76
C GLU A 24 -19.31 0.28 -10.25
N ALA A 25 -18.55 -0.33 -9.34
CA ALA A 25 -17.61 -1.40 -9.68
C ALA A 25 -18.33 -2.60 -10.30
N LEU A 26 -19.45 -3.03 -9.71
CA LEU A 26 -20.27 -4.12 -10.23
C LEU A 26 -20.89 -3.76 -11.59
N ARG A 27 -21.38 -2.52 -11.74
CA ARG A 27 -21.92 -2.02 -13.00
C ARG A 27 -20.89 -2.10 -14.12
N VAL A 28 -19.67 -1.62 -13.87
CA VAL A 28 -18.58 -1.63 -14.85
C VAL A 28 -18.19 -3.08 -15.19
N ILE A 29 -18.00 -3.95 -14.20
CA ILE A 29 -17.64 -5.35 -14.42
C ILE A 29 -18.71 -6.07 -15.26
N ASN A 30 -19.99 -5.86 -14.95
CA ASN A 30 -21.08 -6.48 -15.68
C ASN A 30 -21.26 -5.91 -17.12
N SER A 31 -20.75 -4.70 -17.38
CA SER A 31 -20.77 -4.09 -18.72
C SER A 31 -19.57 -4.46 -19.59
N MET A 32 -18.61 -5.21 -19.07
CA MET A 32 -17.44 -5.63 -19.83
C MET A 32 -17.83 -6.61 -20.96
N PRO A 33 -17.14 -6.53 -22.12
CA PRO A 33 -17.33 -7.50 -23.18
C PRO A 33 -16.92 -8.90 -22.74
N VAL A 34 -17.28 -9.91 -23.50
CA VAL A 34 -16.91 -11.30 -23.25
C VAL A 34 -15.38 -11.46 -23.16
N TRP A 35 -14.95 -12.18 -22.17
CA TRP A 35 -13.54 -12.45 -21.91
C TRP A 35 -13.09 -13.74 -22.61
N SER A 36 -11.77 -13.88 -22.83
CA SER A 36 -11.21 -15.16 -23.24
C SER A 36 -11.33 -16.16 -22.09
N PRO A 37 -12.05 -17.28 -22.28
CA PRO A 37 -12.25 -18.25 -21.20
C PRO A 37 -10.97 -18.94 -20.80
N GLY A 38 -10.88 -19.35 -19.54
CA GLY A 38 -9.76 -20.13 -19.04
C GLY A 38 -9.67 -21.50 -19.70
N LYS A 39 -8.44 -21.99 -19.90
CA LYS A 39 -8.17 -23.34 -20.42
C LYS A 39 -7.36 -24.16 -19.44
N GLN A 40 -7.79 -25.38 -19.21
CA GLN A 40 -7.04 -26.37 -18.42
C GLN A 40 -6.93 -27.67 -19.22
N ARG A 41 -5.72 -28.15 -19.46
CA ARG A 41 -5.44 -29.34 -20.28
C ARG A 41 -6.13 -29.31 -21.65
N GLY A 42 -6.12 -28.14 -22.30
CA GLY A 42 -6.75 -27.93 -23.60
C GLY A 42 -8.29 -27.79 -23.60
N LYS A 43 -8.95 -27.98 -22.46
CA LYS A 43 -10.41 -27.81 -22.31
C LYS A 43 -10.76 -26.46 -21.69
N VAL A 44 -11.82 -25.84 -22.21
CA VAL A 44 -12.37 -24.59 -21.68
C VAL A 44 -13.04 -24.84 -20.34
N VAL A 45 -12.69 -24.02 -19.33
CA VAL A 45 -13.21 -24.15 -17.96
C VAL A 45 -13.69 -22.80 -17.42
N ASN A 46 -14.65 -22.86 -16.49
CA ASN A 46 -15.04 -21.67 -15.73
C ASN A 46 -13.90 -21.29 -14.77
N VAL A 47 -13.61 -19.98 -14.67
CA VAL A 47 -12.55 -19.49 -13.80
C VAL A 47 -13.08 -18.37 -12.90
N LYS A 48 -12.86 -18.51 -11.59
CA LYS A 48 -13.09 -17.42 -10.64
C LYS A 48 -11.90 -16.46 -10.73
N TYR A 49 -12.17 -15.21 -11.07
CA TYR A 49 -11.14 -14.18 -11.25
C TYR A 49 -11.44 -13.00 -10.33
N THR A 50 -10.41 -12.44 -9.72
CA THR A 50 -10.53 -11.25 -8.87
C THR A 50 -9.93 -10.05 -9.60
N VAL A 51 -10.75 -9.05 -9.86
CA VAL A 51 -10.34 -7.81 -10.54
C VAL A 51 -10.21 -6.69 -9.49
N PRO A 52 -9.02 -6.10 -9.31
CA PRO A 52 -8.89 -4.91 -8.49
C PRO A 52 -9.43 -3.68 -9.27
N VAL A 53 -10.48 -3.05 -8.76
CA VAL A 53 -11.03 -1.81 -9.31
C VAL A 53 -10.55 -0.64 -8.46
N THR A 54 -9.84 0.30 -9.10
CA THR A 54 -9.34 1.50 -8.43
C THR A 54 -10.10 2.72 -8.91
N PHE A 55 -10.77 3.40 -7.99
CA PHE A 55 -11.42 4.67 -8.25
C PHE A 55 -10.45 5.82 -8.01
N ARG A 56 -10.33 6.72 -9.00
CA ARG A 56 -9.57 7.96 -8.89
C ARG A 56 -10.48 9.12 -9.28
N LEU A 57 -10.50 10.18 -8.48
CA LEU A 57 -11.19 11.41 -8.86
C LEU A 57 -10.44 12.04 -10.04
N SER A 58 -11.04 11.98 -11.23
CA SER A 58 -10.60 12.72 -12.41
C SER A 58 -11.14 14.14 -12.33
N GLY A 59 -10.42 15.02 -11.68
CA GLY A 59 -10.76 16.44 -11.61
C GLY A 59 -9.50 17.27 -11.67
N GLY A 60 -9.23 17.85 -12.85
CA GLY A 60 -8.40 19.04 -13.06
C GLY A 60 -7.02 19.08 -12.40
N LYS A 61 -5.99 19.22 -13.22
CA LYS A 61 -4.63 19.58 -12.82
C LYS A 61 -4.59 20.50 -11.60
N LYS A 62 -4.36 19.95 -10.40
CA LYS A 62 -3.73 20.67 -9.30
C LYS A 62 -2.89 19.67 -8.54
N LYS A 63 -1.60 19.96 -8.44
CA LYS A 63 -0.70 19.36 -7.46
C LYS A 63 -1.41 19.45 -6.11
N ALA A 64 -1.97 18.35 -5.62
CA ALA A 64 -2.48 18.31 -4.26
C ALA A 64 -1.27 18.41 -3.34
N SER A 65 -1.00 19.64 -2.92
CA SER A 65 -0.04 19.93 -1.87
C SER A 65 -0.52 19.21 -0.61
N SER A 66 0.38 18.60 0.11
CA SER A 66 0.15 17.94 1.40
C SER A 66 -0.67 18.79 2.41
N ARG A 67 -0.74 20.10 2.18
CA ARG A 67 -1.57 21.05 2.95
C ARG A 67 -3.08 20.87 2.76
N ILE A 68 -3.54 20.30 1.63
CA ILE A 68 -4.98 20.14 1.36
C ILE A 68 -5.53 18.90 2.07
N VAL A 69 -4.74 17.82 2.16
CA VAL A 69 -5.15 16.59 2.86
C VAL A 69 -5.33 16.87 4.36
N GLN A 70 -4.44 17.66 4.98
CA GLN A 70 -4.56 18.02 6.39
C GLN A 70 -5.77 18.92 6.72
N ARG A 71 -6.28 19.71 5.76
CA ARG A 71 -7.46 20.55 5.98
C ARG A 71 -8.80 19.80 5.93
N GLN A 72 -8.84 18.59 5.35
CA GLN A 72 -10.06 17.80 5.23
C GLN A 72 -10.25 16.76 6.36
N ILE A 73 -9.21 16.49 7.13
CA ILE A 73 -9.31 15.61 8.30
C ILE A 73 -9.99 16.41 9.42
N LYS A 74 -11.25 16.11 9.68
CA LYS A 74 -12.04 16.79 10.70
C LYS A 74 -11.96 16.11 12.07
N GLU A 75 -11.67 14.83 12.10
CA GLU A 75 -11.71 13.99 13.30
C GLU A 75 -10.54 13.00 13.30
N VAL A 76 -10.21 12.52 14.49
CA VAL A 76 -9.17 11.51 14.71
C VAL A 76 -9.83 10.29 15.35
N ASP A 77 -9.57 9.11 14.81
CA ASP A 77 -10.04 7.86 15.40
C ASP A 77 -9.26 7.58 16.70
N THR A 78 -9.93 7.69 17.83
CA THR A 78 -9.38 7.40 19.16
C THR A 78 -9.66 5.97 19.62
N SER A 79 -10.24 5.12 18.78
CA SER A 79 -10.60 3.74 19.14
C SER A 79 -9.41 2.82 19.39
N GLY A 80 -8.19 3.25 19.02
CA GLY A 80 -6.97 2.44 19.11
C GLY A 80 -6.88 1.30 18.10
N ARG A 81 -7.79 1.27 17.10
CA ARG A 81 -7.77 0.28 16.04
C ARG A 81 -6.64 0.59 15.05
N VAL A 82 -5.95 -0.45 14.61
CA VAL A 82 -4.95 -0.37 13.54
C VAL A 82 -5.52 -1.00 12.29
N PHE A 83 -5.57 -0.23 11.22
CA PHE A 83 -6.06 -0.67 9.92
C PHE A 83 -4.91 -1.17 9.05
N THR A 84 -5.20 -2.08 8.13
CA THR A 84 -4.23 -2.55 7.11
C THR A 84 -4.54 -2.00 5.73
N VAL A 85 -5.78 -1.63 5.49
CA VAL A 85 -6.26 -1.01 4.23
C VAL A 85 -7.28 0.04 4.59
N VAL A 86 -7.13 1.23 4.02
CA VAL A 86 -8.00 2.39 4.24
C VAL A 86 -8.25 3.12 2.91
N GLN A 87 -9.21 4.04 2.89
CA GLN A 87 -9.55 4.83 1.69
C GLN A 87 -8.36 5.63 1.16
N GLN A 88 -7.57 6.22 2.07
CA GLN A 88 -6.31 6.88 1.72
C GLN A 88 -5.20 6.29 2.59
N MET A 89 -4.25 5.62 1.96
CA MET A 89 -3.09 5.05 2.66
C MET A 89 -2.17 6.16 3.19
N PRO A 90 -1.45 5.90 4.30
CA PRO A 90 -0.45 6.83 4.79
C PRO A 90 0.59 7.12 3.70
N GLU A 91 1.09 8.34 3.69
CA GLU A 91 2.06 8.77 2.69
C GLU A 91 3.24 9.50 3.34
N PHE A 92 4.46 9.18 2.90
CA PHE A 92 5.65 9.93 3.28
C PHE A 92 5.53 11.39 2.80
N PRO A 93 6.01 12.39 3.57
CA PRO A 93 6.00 13.79 3.13
C PRO A 93 6.71 13.97 1.78
N GLY A 94 5.94 14.42 0.78
CA GLY A 94 6.43 14.53 -0.60
C GLY A 94 6.27 13.27 -1.45
N GLY A 95 5.59 12.23 -0.94
CA GLY A 95 5.20 11.04 -1.68
C GLY A 95 6.28 9.97 -1.80
N GLN A 96 5.98 8.96 -2.61
CA GLN A 96 6.84 7.79 -2.81
C GLN A 96 8.24 8.14 -3.30
N ALA A 97 8.37 9.12 -4.21
CA ALA A 97 9.67 9.53 -4.73
C ALA A 97 10.57 10.12 -3.64
N SER A 98 9.98 10.92 -2.73
CA SER A 98 10.69 11.50 -1.59
C SER A 98 11.10 10.44 -0.57
N LEU A 99 10.27 9.42 -0.35
CA LEU A 99 10.61 8.26 0.48
C LEU A 99 11.83 7.52 -0.07
N LEU A 100 11.85 7.22 -1.36
CA LEU A 100 12.98 6.54 -1.99
C LEU A 100 14.27 7.37 -1.89
N LYS A 101 14.19 8.68 -2.13
CA LYS A 101 15.32 9.59 -1.98
C LYS A 101 15.80 9.65 -0.54
N TYR A 102 14.89 9.73 0.43
CA TYR A 102 15.21 9.72 1.86
C TYR A 102 15.97 8.44 2.24
N LEU A 103 15.47 7.28 1.85
CA LEU A 103 16.13 6.00 2.10
C LEU A 103 17.53 5.97 1.47
N ALA A 104 17.65 6.34 0.20
CA ALA A 104 18.94 6.34 -0.51
C ALA A 104 19.99 7.27 0.14
N THR A 105 19.58 8.38 0.74
CA THR A 105 20.49 9.36 1.35
C THR A 105 20.79 9.07 2.83
N ARG A 106 19.91 8.36 3.54
CA ARG A 106 20.02 8.13 4.99
C ARG A 106 20.53 6.75 5.37
N ILE A 107 20.42 5.79 4.47
CA ILE A 107 20.97 4.44 4.69
C ILE A 107 22.48 4.51 4.73
N LYS A 108 23.05 4.00 5.82
CA LYS A 108 24.49 3.77 5.95
C LYS A 108 24.75 2.26 5.84
N TYR A 109 25.56 1.87 4.87
CA TYR A 109 25.89 0.46 4.73
C TYR A 109 26.77 0.01 5.90
N PRO A 110 26.35 -0.99 6.70
CA PRO A 110 27.19 -1.46 7.80
C PRO A 110 28.49 -2.10 7.29
N ALA A 111 29.63 -1.74 7.88
CA ALA A 111 30.93 -2.24 7.46
C ALA A 111 31.01 -3.77 7.42
N ILE A 112 30.47 -4.43 8.46
CA ILE A 112 30.42 -5.90 8.53
C ILE A 112 29.67 -6.51 7.35
N ALA A 113 28.54 -5.93 6.96
CA ALA A 113 27.77 -6.42 5.81
C ALA A 113 28.49 -6.13 4.49
N GLN A 114 29.20 -5.02 4.40
CA GLN A 114 29.99 -4.66 3.22
C GLN A 114 31.18 -5.60 3.04
N GLU A 115 31.93 -5.89 4.09
CA GLU A 115 33.07 -6.81 4.09
C GLU A 115 32.66 -8.24 3.73
N ASN A 116 31.49 -8.68 4.18
CA ASN A 116 30.95 -10.01 3.89
C ASN A 116 30.13 -10.09 2.59
N GLY A 117 30.04 -9.01 1.81
CA GLY A 117 29.29 -8.99 0.56
C GLY A 117 27.79 -9.20 0.72
N ILE A 118 27.22 -8.94 1.90
CA ILE A 118 25.81 -9.19 2.20
C ILE A 118 24.96 -8.06 1.66
N GLN A 119 24.09 -8.35 0.71
CA GLN A 119 23.17 -7.41 0.06
C GLN A 119 21.78 -8.01 -0.07
N GLY A 120 20.78 -7.15 -0.26
CA GLY A 120 19.41 -7.59 -0.51
C GLY A 120 18.34 -6.62 0.01
N ARG A 121 17.15 -7.13 0.27
CA ARG A 121 15.99 -6.34 0.68
C ARG A 121 15.49 -6.74 2.05
N VAL A 122 15.51 -5.80 2.98
CA VAL A 122 14.89 -5.91 4.30
C VAL A 122 13.48 -5.31 4.23
N SER A 123 12.46 -6.06 4.65
CA SER A 123 11.10 -5.57 4.72
C SER A 123 10.74 -5.24 6.16
N CYS A 124 10.43 -3.97 6.41
CA CYS A 124 10.03 -3.49 7.72
C CYS A 124 8.55 -3.11 7.71
N SER A 125 7.84 -3.44 8.77
CA SER A 125 6.49 -2.97 9.00
C SER A 125 6.46 -2.01 10.20
N PHE A 126 5.53 -1.07 10.16
CA PHE A 126 5.30 -0.12 11.23
C PHE A 126 3.87 0.40 11.17
N VAL A 127 3.42 1.02 12.22
CA VAL A 127 2.12 1.69 12.28
C VAL A 127 2.35 3.18 12.10
N VAL A 128 1.70 3.78 11.12
CA VAL A 128 1.56 5.24 11.00
C VAL A 128 0.35 5.64 11.83
N ASP A 129 0.58 6.33 12.94
CA ASP A 129 -0.47 6.76 13.83
C ASP A 129 -1.26 7.94 13.26
N THR A 130 -2.34 8.28 13.91
CA THR A 130 -3.26 9.38 13.52
C THR A 130 -2.60 10.75 13.44
N ASP A 131 -1.51 10.95 14.20
CA ASP A 131 -0.68 12.17 14.18
C ASP A 131 0.50 12.09 13.18
N GLY A 132 0.60 10.99 12.42
CA GLY A 132 1.69 10.71 11.47
C GLY A 132 2.94 10.14 12.08
N SER A 133 3.01 9.94 13.40
CA SER A 133 4.16 9.30 14.06
C SER A 133 4.24 7.82 13.73
N LEU A 134 5.46 7.28 13.70
CA LEU A 134 5.72 5.87 13.43
C LEU A 134 5.85 5.10 14.74
N LYS A 135 5.09 4.02 14.88
CA LYS A 135 5.07 3.13 16.05
C LYS A 135 5.22 1.68 15.63
N ASN A 136 5.58 0.81 16.59
CA ASN A 136 5.67 -0.63 16.40
C ASN A 136 6.50 -1.02 15.15
N ILE A 137 7.71 -0.45 15.04
CA ILE A 137 8.63 -0.73 13.94
C ILE A 137 9.22 -2.12 14.15
N GLU A 138 9.02 -3.02 13.21
CA GLU A 138 9.50 -4.40 13.26
C GLU A 138 10.01 -4.86 11.88
N VAL A 139 11.00 -5.75 11.87
CA VAL A 139 11.48 -6.41 10.66
C VAL A 139 10.64 -7.66 10.44
N ILE A 140 9.87 -7.68 9.35
CA ILE A 140 9.05 -8.84 8.96
C ILE A 140 9.81 -9.80 8.04
N ARG A 141 10.82 -9.32 7.33
CA ARG A 141 11.72 -10.13 6.53
C ARG A 141 13.11 -9.48 6.55
N GLY A 142 14.01 -10.07 7.29
CA GLY A 142 15.41 -9.67 7.41
C GLY A 142 16.32 -10.46 6.47
N ILE A 143 17.59 -10.06 6.43
CA ILE A 143 18.66 -10.72 5.69
C ILE A 143 19.84 -10.97 6.61
N ASP A 144 20.25 -9.93 7.35
CA ASP A 144 21.39 -9.96 8.26
C ASP A 144 21.11 -9.00 9.42
N PRO A 145 21.48 -9.34 10.65
CA PRO A 145 21.23 -8.50 11.82
C PRO A 145 21.78 -7.07 11.73
N SER A 146 22.87 -6.85 10.99
CA SER A 146 23.44 -5.52 10.79
C SER A 146 22.60 -4.68 9.84
N LEU A 147 22.12 -5.25 8.72
CA LEU A 147 21.22 -4.61 7.77
C LEU A 147 19.83 -4.36 8.37
N ASP A 148 19.34 -5.31 9.15
CA ASP A 148 18.03 -5.22 9.81
C ASP A 148 18.00 -4.07 10.82
N ARG A 149 19.06 -3.93 11.65
CA ARG A 149 19.21 -2.82 12.59
C ARG A 149 19.29 -1.47 11.87
N GLU A 150 20.04 -1.40 10.78
CA GLU A 150 20.15 -0.17 10.00
C GLU A 150 18.82 0.22 9.36
N ALA A 151 18.06 -0.73 8.82
CA ALA A 151 16.72 -0.50 8.26
C ALA A 151 15.77 0.07 9.33
N VAL A 152 15.75 -0.52 10.52
CA VAL A 152 14.94 -0.03 11.66
C VAL A 152 15.37 1.37 12.09
N ARG A 153 16.71 1.63 12.16
CA ARG A 153 17.24 2.96 12.52
C ARG A 153 16.74 4.04 11.56
N VAL A 154 16.87 3.80 10.26
CA VAL A 154 16.48 4.77 9.23
C VAL A 154 14.97 5.05 9.27
N ILE A 155 14.14 3.99 9.46
CA ILE A 155 12.69 4.17 9.58
C ILE A 155 12.33 4.96 10.85
N ARG A 156 12.99 4.70 11.96
CA ARG A 156 12.76 5.41 13.23
C ARG A 156 13.09 6.91 13.14
N GLU A 157 14.04 7.28 12.31
CA GLU A 157 14.45 8.68 12.07
C GLU A 157 13.60 9.40 10.99
N MET A 158 12.62 8.73 10.40
CA MET A 158 11.75 9.36 9.42
C MET A 158 10.92 10.48 10.03
N PRO A 159 10.64 11.55 9.27
CA PRO A 159 9.70 12.58 9.69
C PRO A 159 8.29 12.01 9.83
N LYS A 160 7.40 12.77 10.45
CA LYS A 160 5.99 12.39 10.53
C LYS A 160 5.40 12.25 9.12
N TRP A 161 4.66 11.18 8.95
CA TRP A 161 3.94 10.88 7.72
C TRP A 161 2.59 11.58 7.67
N ASN A 162 2.02 11.71 6.48
CA ASN A 162 0.60 12.00 6.34
C ASN A 162 -0.16 10.75 6.78
N PRO A 163 -1.06 10.82 7.79
CA PRO A 163 -1.75 9.65 8.31
C PRO A 163 -2.73 9.06 7.28
N GLY A 164 -3.08 7.80 7.46
CA GLY A 164 -4.15 7.19 6.68
C GLY A 164 -5.50 7.83 7.00
N VAL A 165 -6.41 7.81 6.03
CA VAL A 165 -7.76 8.37 6.20
C VAL A 165 -8.81 7.33 5.87
N GLN A 166 -9.77 7.18 6.78
CA GLN A 166 -10.96 6.34 6.64
C GLN A 166 -12.19 7.14 7.09
N ASN A 167 -13.23 7.19 6.26
CA ASN A 167 -14.46 7.94 6.55
C ASN A 167 -14.20 9.41 6.99
N ASN A 168 -13.25 10.06 6.31
CA ASN A 168 -12.81 11.44 6.61
C ASN A 168 -12.18 11.65 8.00
N MET A 169 -11.77 10.56 8.66
CA MET A 169 -11.04 10.57 9.94
C MET A 169 -9.62 10.08 9.74
N ALA A 170 -8.65 10.68 10.43
CA ALA A 170 -7.32 10.15 10.52
C ALA A 170 -7.32 8.84 11.33
N VAL A 171 -6.73 7.80 10.79
CA VAL A 171 -6.70 6.47 11.42
C VAL A 171 -5.27 5.92 11.44
N ALA A 172 -5.00 5.09 12.45
CA ALA A 172 -3.72 4.37 12.53
C ALA A 172 -3.69 3.24 11.49
N VAL A 173 -2.63 3.18 10.69
CA VAL A 173 -2.50 2.21 9.60
C VAL A 173 -1.18 1.47 9.66
N LYS A 174 -1.22 0.14 9.57
CA LYS A 174 -0.03 -0.69 9.41
C LYS A 174 0.49 -0.56 7.98
N TYR A 175 1.75 -0.17 7.85
CA TYR A 175 2.43 0.04 6.57
C TYR A 175 3.71 -0.78 6.48
N THR A 176 4.09 -1.20 5.29
CA THR A 176 5.31 -1.98 5.06
C THR A 176 6.18 -1.29 4.01
N VAL A 177 7.45 -1.11 4.33
CA VAL A 177 8.44 -0.51 3.43
C VAL A 177 9.58 -1.50 3.16
N PRO A 178 9.91 -1.76 1.89
CA PRO A 178 11.11 -2.48 1.53
C PRO A 178 12.33 -1.52 1.54
N VAL A 179 13.34 -1.85 2.32
CA VAL A 179 14.63 -1.16 2.36
C VAL A 179 15.63 -2.02 1.58
N THR A 180 16.18 -1.49 0.49
CA THR A 180 17.09 -2.24 -0.38
C THR A 180 18.53 -1.83 -0.15
N PHE A 181 19.38 -2.79 0.18
CA PHE A 181 20.81 -2.65 0.33
C PHE A 181 21.51 -3.23 -0.90
N ARG A 182 22.32 -2.43 -1.57
CA ARG A 182 23.15 -2.85 -2.72
C ARG A 182 24.58 -2.37 -2.51
N LEU A 183 25.52 -3.26 -2.77
CA LEU A 183 26.94 -2.92 -2.88
C LEU A 183 27.16 -2.20 -4.21
N GLN A 184 27.93 -1.12 -4.19
CA GLN A 184 28.37 -0.40 -5.39
C GLN A 184 29.69 -0.97 -5.87
#